data_229505072676ee0d8eacd0268d403efb
#
_entry.id   229505072676ee0d8eacd0268d403efb
#
_cell.length_a   1.000
_cell.length_b   1.000
_cell.length_c   1.000
_cell.angle_alpha   90.00
_cell.angle_beta   90.00
_cell.angle_gamma   90.00
#
_symmetry.space_group_name_H-M   'P 1'
#
loop_
_entity.id
_entity.type
_entity.pdbx_description
1 polymer ?
#
loop_
_entity_poly.entity_id
_entity_poly.type
_entity_poly.pdbx_seq_one_letter_code
_entity_poly.pdbx_strand_id
1 'polypeptide(L)'
;MSGSSPRPAVSGAATLGRLFERLGATLLSLEAGHLDPGTRVESVVLHDPLDPSVITSGTVVLGVGISGPAETAAQIRALAAEGAVALVVREPVPMTREIGEAVAETGIVLLGLIRGASWIQVATMLTTALAPDGLDSGLVGSGSDAAAELFELADAVAALLQAPVTIENLSSRVLAFSADQAGTDEPRRQTILGLQVPEIYGDAQRAKGVFRQVYAADRPVFVNAIEPGALPRAAMRVKAGEEVLGSIWAVVREPLTEQRAQGIVEASRVVALTMLRARLAADSSVKLRQALVSMLLEGGVRAKEAASQLNISAAAACVIAVGPHSSGGAIGRASCRERV
;
A
#
# COMPACT_ATOMS: atom_id res chain seq x y z
N MET A 1 -13.70 16.12 -47.00
CA MET A 1 -13.58 16.64 -45.61
C MET A 1 -13.79 15.48 -44.66
N SER A 2 -12.69 14.84 -44.31
CA SER A 2 -12.68 13.65 -43.43
C SER A 2 -12.47 14.10 -42.00
N GLY A 3 -13.53 14.02 -41.22
CA GLY A 3 -13.48 14.31 -39.80
C GLY A 3 -12.75 13.17 -39.04
N SER A 4 -11.59 13.44 -38.56
CA SER A 4 -10.86 12.58 -37.63
C SER A 4 -11.47 12.78 -36.22
N SER A 5 -12.25 11.80 -35.77
CA SER A 5 -12.69 11.75 -34.38
C SER A 5 -11.48 11.53 -33.47
N PRO A 6 -11.33 12.27 -32.37
CA PRO A 6 -10.26 12.00 -31.41
C PRO A 6 -10.50 10.61 -30.77
N ARG A 7 -9.50 9.75 -30.84
CA ARG A 7 -9.46 8.49 -30.07
C ARG A 7 -9.59 8.83 -28.58
N PRO A 8 -10.43 8.09 -27.84
CA PRO A 8 -10.45 8.25 -26.38
C PRO A 8 -9.06 7.92 -25.81
N ALA A 9 -8.57 8.79 -24.93
CA ALA A 9 -7.34 8.59 -24.22
C ALA A 9 -7.37 7.24 -23.49
N VAL A 10 -6.32 6.46 -23.66
CA VAL A 10 -6.12 5.18 -22.97
C VAL A 10 -6.07 5.47 -21.47
N SER A 11 -7.17 5.18 -20.79
CA SER A 11 -7.29 5.22 -19.33
C SER A 11 -6.47 4.07 -18.79
N GLY A 12 -5.48 4.35 -17.92
CA GLY A 12 -4.78 3.28 -17.21
C GLY A 12 -3.35 3.59 -16.71
N ALA A 13 -2.71 4.66 -17.15
CA ALA A 13 -1.37 4.99 -16.64
C ALA A 13 -1.46 5.64 -15.25
N ALA A 14 -0.78 5.08 -14.26
CA ALA A 14 -0.66 5.70 -12.94
C ALA A 14 0.09 7.03 -13.07
N THR A 15 -0.51 8.12 -12.58
CA THR A 15 0.11 9.43 -12.56
C THR A 15 0.49 9.83 -11.14
N LEU A 16 1.52 10.67 -11.00
CA LEU A 16 2.00 11.12 -9.70
C LEU A 16 0.89 11.82 -8.89
N GLY A 17 0.04 12.61 -9.56
CA GLY A 17 -1.11 13.24 -8.93
C GLY A 17 -2.10 12.23 -8.33
N ARG A 18 -2.49 11.21 -9.10
CA ARG A 18 -3.37 10.14 -8.62
C ARG A 18 -2.75 9.32 -7.49
N LEU A 19 -1.46 9.03 -7.56
CA LEU A 19 -0.74 8.33 -6.48
C LEU A 19 -0.75 9.17 -5.21
N PHE A 20 -0.50 10.48 -5.34
CA PHE A 20 -0.53 11.40 -4.21
C PHE A 20 -1.95 11.54 -3.63
N GLU A 21 -2.98 11.65 -4.45
CA GLU A 21 -4.38 11.68 -4.01
C GLU A 21 -4.76 10.38 -3.27
N ARG A 22 -4.34 9.21 -3.76
CA ARG A 22 -4.62 7.90 -3.11
C ARG A 22 -3.94 7.72 -1.76
N LEU A 23 -2.68 8.11 -1.64
CA LEU A 23 -1.93 8.00 -0.39
C LEU A 23 -2.26 9.15 0.55
N GLY A 24 -2.78 10.23 0.00
CA GLY A 24 -3.32 11.39 0.67
C GLY A 24 -2.35 12.09 1.61
N ALA A 25 -2.81 13.20 2.18
CA ALA A 25 -2.10 13.94 3.23
C ALA A 25 -1.85 13.12 4.52
N THR A 26 -2.32 11.87 4.57
CA THR A 26 -2.13 10.97 5.72
C THR A 26 -0.74 10.36 5.78
N LEU A 27 -0.13 10.11 4.61
CA LEU A 27 1.19 9.48 4.52
C LEU A 27 2.25 10.39 3.89
N LEU A 28 1.84 11.18 2.90
CA LEU A 28 2.73 12.04 2.13
C LEU A 28 2.25 13.49 2.17
N SER A 29 3.18 14.42 2.31
CA SER A 29 2.97 15.86 2.14
C SER A 29 3.66 16.34 0.87
N LEU A 30 3.09 17.33 0.20
CA LEU A 30 3.76 18.04 -0.88
C LEU A 30 4.62 19.15 -0.26
N GLU A 31 5.94 18.98 -0.33
CA GLU A 31 6.88 19.95 0.24
C GLU A 31 7.31 21.00 -0.79
N ALA A 32 7.59 20.59 -2.03
CA ALA A 32 7.93 21.50 -3.12
C ALA A 32 7.65 20.87 -4.48
N GLY A 33 7.50 21.71 -5.50
CA GLY A 33 7.20 21.30 -6.86
C GLY A 33 5.70 21.37 -7.16
N HIS A 34 5.32 20.85 -8.32
CA HIS A 34 3.94 20.85 -8.80
C HIS A 34 3.52 19.44 -9.21
N LEU A 35 2.37 18.98 -8.71
CA LEU A 35 1.78 17.70 -9.09
C LEU A 35 1.05 17.87 -10.43
N ASP A 36 1.77 17.68 -11.54
CA ASP A 36 1.16 17.68 -12.86
C ASP A 36 0.34 16.40 -13.04
N PRO A 37 -0.97 16.51 -13.37
CA PRO A 37 -1.82 15.35 -13.64
C PRO A 37 -1.33 14.44 -14.77
N GLY A 38 -0.47 14.97 -15.67
CA GLY A 38 0.12 14.24 -16.77
C GLY A 38 1.41 13.47 -16.45
N THR A 39 2.05 13.74 -15.31
CA THR A 39 3.31 13.10 -14.92
C THR A 39 3.09 11.62 -14.66
N ARG A 40 3.56 10.75 -15.57
CA ARG A 40 3.48 9.30 -15.44
C ARG A 40 4.49 8.79 -14.43
N VAL A 41 4.08 7.79 -13.65
CA VAL A 41 4.96 7.04 -12.78
C VAL A 41 5.04 5.60 -13.29
N GLU A 42 6.26 5.13 -13.53
CA GLU A 42 6.52 3.79 -14.08
C GLU A 42 7.13 2.85 -13.05
N SER A 43 7.87 3.40 -12.09
CA SER A 43 8.53 2.59 -11.06
C SER A 43 8.70 3.32 -9.74
N VAL A 44 8.94 2.55 -8.70
CA VAL A 44 9.31 3.04 -7.36
C VAL A 44 10.61 2.36 -6.95
N VAL A 45 11.59 3.13 -6.55
CA VAL A 45 12.92 2.66 -6.15
C VAL A 45 13.26 3.16 -4.76
N LEU A 46 13.84 2.28 -3.95
CA LEU A 46 14.42 2.66 -2.67
C LEU A 46 15.85 3.15 -2.91
N HIS A 47 16.15 4.36 -2.45
CA HIS A 47 17.50 4.92 -2.58
C HIS A 47 18.46 4.19 -1.62
N ASP A 48 19.53 3.61 -2.18
CA ASP A 48 20.65 3.08 -1.42
C ASP A 48 21.91 3.85 -1.82
N PRO A 49 22.53 4.65 -0.92
CA PRO A 49 23.72 5.42 -1.24
C PRO A 49 24.95 4.56 -1.49
N LEU A 50 24.94 3.28 -1.06
CA LEU A 50 26.07 2.35 -1.21
C LEU A 50 25.94 1.49 -2.48
N ASP A 51 24.72 1.27 -2.97
CA ASP A 51 24.44 0.51 -4.19
C ASP A 51 23.37 1.21 -5.00
N PRO A 52 23.75 2.18 -5.84
CA PRO A 52 22.82 3.00 -6.60
C PRO A 52 21.95 2.13 -7.52
N SER A 53 20.65 2.14 -7.28
CA SER A 53 19.68 1.47 -8.13
C SER A 53 19.58 2.16 -9.49
N VAL A 54 19.28 1.39 -10.54
CA VAL A 54 19.02 1.95 -11.87
C VAL A 54 17.74 2.75 -11.84
N ILE A 55 17.84 4.05 -12.05
CA ILE A 55 16.71 4.96 -12.17
C ILE A 55 16.34 5.10 -13.64
N THR A 56 15.06 5.01 -13.93
CA THR A 56 14.50 5.19 -15.27
C THR A 56 13.55 6.38 -15.28
N SER A 57 13.20 6.84 -16.48
CA SER A 57 12.19 7.89 -16.61
C SER A 57 10.88 7.49 -15.94
N GLY A 58 10.28 8.40 -15.19
CA GLY A 58 9.05 8.12 -14.46
C GLY A 58 9.24 7.42 -13.10
N THR A 59 10.46 7.42 -12.54
CA THR A 59 10.72 6.79 -11.23
C THR A 59 10.36 7.72 -10.07
N VAL A 60 9.66 7.18 -9.06
CA VAL A 60 9.53 7.77 -7.73
C VAL A 60 10.62 7.18 -6.84
N VAL A 61 11.46 8.01 -6.26
CA VAL A 61 12.56 7.57 -5.39
C VAL A 61 12.22 7.77 -3.93
N LEU A 62 12.33 6.69 -3.14
CA LEU A 62 12.19 6.72 -1.69
C LEU A 62 13.56 6.97 -1.06
N GLY A 63 13.80 8.20 -0.62
CA GLY A 63 15.09 8.72 -0.11
C GLY A 63 15.37 8.29 1.32
N VAL A 64 15.59 7.00 1.54
CA VAL A 64 15.95 6.47 2.86
C VAL A 64 17.34 6.97 3.25
N GLY A 65 17.43 7.59 4.42
CA GLY A 65 18.70 8.11 4.93
C GLY A 65 19.10 9.48 4.40
N ILE A 66 18.45 10.00 3.36
CA ILE A 66 18.69 11.37 2.89
C ILE A 66 18.24 12.34 3.99
N SER A 67 19.16 13.18 4.43
CA SER A 67 18.92 14.11 5.53
C SER A 67 19.70 15.41 5.35
N GLY A 68 19.09 16.51 5.80
CA GLY A 68 19.70 17.83 5.67
C GLY A 68 19.51 18.49 4.29
N PRO A 69 19.56 19.85 4.26
CA PRO A 69 19.16 20.60 3.06
C PRO A 69 20.12 20.44 1.89
N ALA A 70 21.42 20.47 2.14
CA ALA A 70 22.43 20.38 1.09
C ALA A 70 22.42 19.01 0.39
N GLU A 71 22.31 17.93 1.17
CA GLU A 71 22.19 16.56 0.64
C GLU A 71 20.90 16.38 -0.14
N THR A 72 19.76 16.85 0.39
CA THR A 72 18.47 16.79 -0.29
C THR A 72 18.53 17.54 -1.64
N ALA A 73 19.09 18.75 -1.68
CA ALA A 73 19.22 19.52 -2.91
C ALA A 73 20.16 18.85 -3.93
N ALA A 74 21.26 18.25 -3.48
CA ALA A 74 22.18 17.52 -4.34
C ALA A 74 21.50 16.27 -4.95
N GLN A 75 20.75 15.52 -4.13
CA GLN A 75 20.03 14.32 -4.58
C GLN A 75 18.90 14.68 -5.54
N ILE A 76 18.15 15.77 -5.33
CA ILE A 76 17.15 16.27 -6.28
C ILE A 76 17.76 16.44 -7.67
N ARG A 77 18.92 17.10 -7.79
CA ARG A 77 19.58 17.32 -9.07
C ARG A 77 20.09 16.03 -9.71
N ALA A 78 20.72 15.16 -8.90
CA ALA A 78 21.26 13.90 -9.39
C ALA A 78 20.14 12.97 -9.89
N LEU A 79 19.10 12.76 -9.10
CA LEU A 79 17.99 11.86 -9.42
C LEU A 79 17.16 12.38 -10.61
N ALA A 80 16.94 13.68 -10.70
CA ALA A 80 16.27 14.29 -11.85
C ALA A 80 17.04 14.09 -13.16
N ALA A 81 18.37 14.18 -13.12
CA ALA A 81 19.21 13.92 -14.29
C ALA A 81 19.11 12.47 -14.80
N GLU A 82 18.78 11.53 -13.93
CA GLU A 82 18.54 10.11 -14.26
C GLU A 82 17.09 9.81 -14.66
N GLY A 83 16.16 10.77 -14.51
CA GLY A 83 14.78 10.64 -14.96
C GLY A 83 13.76 10.42 -13.83
N ALA A 84 14.15 10.60 -12.57
CA ALA A 84 13.19 10.58 -11.46
C ALA A 84 12.20 11.73 -11.57
N VAL A 85 10.93 11.47 -11.25
CA VAL A 85 9.85 12.46 -11.26
C VAL A 85 9.48 12.95 -9.86
N ALA A 86 9.80 12.18 -8.84
CA ALA A 86 9.59 12.57 -7.44
C ALA A 86 10.66 11.98 -6.53
N LEU A 87 11.00 12.72 -5.49
CA LEU A 87 11.80 12.28 -4.35
C LEU A 87 10.95 12.38 -3.09
N VAL A 88 10.88 11.28 -2.35
CA VAL A 88 10.21 11.22 -1.04
C VAL A 88 11.28 11.20 0.04
N VAL A 89 11.24 12.14 0.98
CA VAL A 89 12.16 12.22 2.13
C VAL A 89 11.39 12.22 3.45
N ARG A 90 12.04 11.89 4.56
CA ARG A 90 11.39 11.86 5.86
C ARG A 90 11.13 13.28 6.39
N GLU A 91 9.91 13.55 6.86
CA GLU A 91 9.60 14.80 7.57
C GLU A 91 10.34 14.92 8.93
N PRO A 92 10.62 16.15 9.39
CA PRO A 92 10.36 17.43 8.74
C PRO A 92 11.40 17.73 7.65
N VAL A 93 10.95 18.25 6.51
CA VAL A 93 11.83 18.68 5.42
C VAL A 93 12.19 20.16 5.68
N PRO A 94 13.45 20.47 5.97
CA PRO A 94 13.87 21.87 6.18
C PRO A 94 13.91 22.58 4.83
N MET A 95 12.81 23.24 4.45
CA MET A 95 12.71 23.98 3.20
C MET A 95 13.66 25.16 3.18
N THR A 96 14.76 25.01 2.49
CA THR A 96 15.77 26.05 2.26
C THR A 96 15.70 26.58 0.85
N ARG A 97 16.37 27.73 0.62
CA ARG A 97 16.52 28.30 -0.71
C ARG A 97 17.15 27.31 -1.69
N GLU A 98 18.15 26.54 -1.24
CA GLU A 98 18.86 25.56 -2.08
C GLU A 98 17.94 24.43 -2.59
N ILE A 99 17.04 23.93 -1.72
CA ILE A 99 16.04 22.91 -2.09
C ILE A 99 15.04 23.51 -3.08
N GLY A 100 14.53 24.73 -2.80
CA GLY A 100 13.61 25.42 -3.70
C GLY A 100 14.20 25.66 -5.09
N GLU A 101 15.45 26.08 -5.17
CA GLU A 101 16.18 26.26 -6.42
C GLU A 101 16.37 24.93 -7.16
N ALA A 102 16.77 23.84 -6.46
CA ALA A 102 16.94 22.53 -7.05
C ALA A 102 15.62 21.97 -7.63
N VAL A 103 14.52 22.15 -6.92
CA VAL A 103 13.18 21.75 -7.42
C VAL A 103 12.76 22.58 -8.63
N ALA A 104 12.97 23.91 -8.59
CA ALA A 104 12.63 24.79 -9.70
C ALA A 104 13.47 24.53 -10.95
N GLU A 105 14.76 24.21 -10.80
CA GLU A 105 15.68 23.86 -11.87
C GLU A 105 15.33 22.54 -12.56
N THR A 106 14.90 21.54 -11.79
CA THR A 106 14.75 20.16 -12.27
C THR A 106 13.32 19.77 -12.58
N GLY A 107 12.34 20.43 -11.97
CA GLY A 107 10.94 20.06 -12.07
C GLY A 107 10.54 18.81 -11.28
N ILE A 108 11.48 18.18 -10.54
CA ILE A 108 11.19 17.02 -9.69
C ILE A 108 10.26 17.43 -8.53
N VAL A 109 9.33 16.56 -8.15
CA VAL A 109 8.45 16.82 -7.01
C VAL A 109 9.10 16.32 -5.73
N LEU A 110 9.17 17.18 -4.70
CA LEU A 110 9.63 16.80 -3.38
C LEU A 110 8.44 16.50 -2.47
N LEU A 111 8.40 15.27 -1.97
CA LEU A 111 7.36 14.79 -1.07
C LEU A 111 7.96 14.49 0.32
N GLY A 112 7.23 14.85 1.36
CA GLY A 112 7.54 14.53 2.75
C GLY A 112 6.83 13.24 3.16
N LEU A 113 7.55 12.29 3.76
CA LEU A 113 6.96 11.12 4.39
C LEU A 113 6.76 11.39 5.88
N ILE A 114 5.53 11.35 6.32
CA ILE A 114 5.13 11.62 7.71
C ILE A 114 5.89 10.71 8.69
N ARG A 115 6.30 11.26 9.83
CA ARG A 115 6.96 10.49 10.89
C ARG A 115 6.08 9.35 11.38
N GLY A 116 6.66 8.16 11.55
CA GLY A 116 5.95 6.94 11.96
C GLY A 116 5.51 6.06 10.79
N ALA A 117 5.40 6.59 9.57
CA ALA A 117 5.13 5.75 8.40
C ALA A 117 6.36 4.90 8.04
N SER A 118 6.12 3.63 7.70
CA SER A 118 7.16 2.70 7.28
C SER A 118 7.51 2.88 5.80
N TRP A 119 8.80 2.93 5.47
CA TRP A 119 9.27 2.96 4.09
C TRP A 119 8.80 1.77 3.25
N ILE A 120 8.81 0.57 3.85
CA ILE A 120 8.35 -0.66 3.19
C ILE A 120 6.85 -0.58 2.88
N GLN A 121 6.06 -0.03 3.78
CA GLN A 121 4.61 0.13 3.58
C GLN A 121 4.33 1.09 2.43
N VAL A 122 5.00 2.24 2.42
CA VAL A 122 4.83 3.23 1.33
C VAL A 122 5.29 2.66 -0.01
N ALA A 123 6.44 1.96 -0.02
CA ALA A 123 6.91 1.26 -1.22
C ALA A 123 5.87 0.26 -1.74
N THR A 124 5.30 -0.57 -0.84
CA THR A 124 4.27 -1.55 -1.20
C THR A 124 3.01 -0.89 -1.75
N MET A 125 2.54 0.19 -1.11
CA MET A 125 1.36 0.92 -1.57
C MET A 125 1.58 1.57 -2.93
N LEU A 126 2.72 2.23 -3.13
CA LEU A 126 3.07 2.84 -4.40
C LEU A 126 3.20 1.80 -5.52
N THR A 127 3.89 0.68 -5.27
CA THR A 127 4.02 -0.39 -6.27
C THR A 127 2.69 -1.06 -6.57
N THR A 128 1.81 -1.24 -5.58
CA THR A 128 0.46 -1.76 -5.79
C THR A 128 -0.37 -0.80 -6.65
N ALA A 129 -0.25 0.50 -6.41
CA ALA A 129 -0.97 1.52 -7.18
C ALA A 129 -0.41 1.73 -8.61
N LEU A 130 0.81 1.26 -8.90
CA LEU A 130 1.43 1.27 -10.22
C LEU A 130 1.09 0.06 -11.08
N ALA A 131 0.55 -1.00 -10.48
CA ALA A 131 0.17 -2.19 -11.24
C ALA A 131 -0.85 -1.81 -12.32
N PRO A 132 -0.59 -2.12 -13.61
CA PRO A 132 -1.46 -1.70 -14.69
C PRO A 132 -2.83 -2.39 -14.59
N ASP A 133 -3.90 -1.60 -14.75
CA ASP A 133 -5.25 -2.12 -14.95
C ASP A 133 -5.24 -3.00 -16.23
N GLY A 134 -5.25 -4.29 -16.07
CA GLY A 134 -5.65 -5.23 -17.13
C GLY A 134 -4.65 -5.54 -18.23
N LEU A 135 -3.37 -5.79 -17.95
CA LEU A 135 -2.50 -6.52 -18.86
C LEU A 135 -1.87 -7.72 -18.17
N ASP A 136 -2.18 -8.87 -18.74
CA ASP A 136 -1.66 -10.20 -18.61
C ASP A 136 -0.16 -10.28 -18.22
N SER A 137 0.16 -9.92 -16.99
CA SER A 137 1.42 -10.32 -16.37
C SER A 137 1.12 -11.58 -15.58
N GLY A 138 1.18 -12.70 -16.25
CA GLY A 138 0.69 -14.01 -15.82
C GLY A 138 1.23 -14.57 -14.51
N LEU A 139 1.79 -13.78 -13.59
CA LEU A 139 2.33 -14.29 -12.34
C LEU A 139 2.23 -13.36 -11.13
N VAL A 140 1.89 -12.06 -11.30
CA VAL A 140 1.85 -11.09 -10.18
C VAL A 140 0.54 -10.26 -10.14
N GLY A 141 -0.28 -10.29 -11.20
CA GLY A 141 -1.33 -9.30 -11.48
C GLY A 141 -2.59 -9.36 -10.61
N SER A 142 -3.08 -10.52 -10.22
CA SER A 142 -4.43 -10.62 -9.66
C SER A 142 -4.56 -10.19 -8.18
N GLY A 143 -3.48 -10.11 -7.44
CA GLY A 143 -3.50 -9.64 -6.04
C GLY A 143 -3.42 -8.11 -5.91
N SER A 144 -2.73 -7.46 -6.86
CA SER A 144 -2.57 -6.00 -6.87
C SER A 144 -3.85 -5.29 -7.29
N ASP A 145 -4.59 -5.84 -8.26
CA ASP A 145 -5.84 -5.26 -8.75
C ASP A 145 -6.92 -5.26 -7.67
N ALA A 146 -7.09 -6.38 -6.97
CA ALA A 146 -8.04 -6.48 -5.87
C ALA A 146 -7.66 -5.58 -4.67
N ALA A 147 -6.37 -5.36 -4.42
CA ALA A 147 -5.93 -4.43 -3.39
C ALA A 147 -6.23 -2.98 -3.81
N ALA A 148 -5.99 -2.60 -5.06
CA ALA A 148 -6.34 -1.29 -5.59
C ALA A 148 -7.86 -1.04 -5.54
N GLU A 149 -8.67 -2.03 -5.93
CA GLU A 149 -10.14 -1.99 -5.86
C GLU A 149 -10.63 -1.77 -4.42
N LEU A 150 -9.97 -2.34 -3.39
CA LEU A 150 -10.33 -2.09 -2.00
C LEU A 150 -10.14 -0.63 -1.57
N PHE A 151 -9.12 0.06 -2.07
CA PHE A 151 -8.95 1.50 -1.80
C PHE A 151 -10.05 2.33 -2.46
N GLU A 152 -10.43 2.02 -3.71
CA GLU A 152 -11.56 2.69 -4.39
C GLU A 152 -12.88 2.45 -3.66
N LEU A 153 -13.09 1.24 -3.14
CA LEU A 153 -14.25 0.93 -2.32
C LEU A 153 -14.23 1.68 -0.99
N ALA A 154 -13.06 1.84 -0.36
CA ALA A 154 -12.94 2.64 0.86
C ALA A 154 -13.30 4.11 0.62
N ASP A 155 -12.88 4.69 -0.51
CA ASP A 155 -13.24 6.05 -0.92
C ASP A 155 -14.73 6.17 -1.22
N ALA A 156 -15.33 5.21 -1.93
CA ALA A 156 -16.75 5.20 -2.23
C ALA A 156 -17.60 5.11 -0.94
N VAL A 157 -17.19 4.27 0.02
CA VAL A 157 -17.86 4.17 1.33
C VAL A 157 -17.68 5.45 2.14
N ALA A 158 -16.50 6.07 2.10
CA ALA A 158 -16.25 7.34 2.78
C ALA A 158 -17.13 8.46 2.22
N ALA A 159 -17.26 8.55 0.90
CA ALA A 159 -18.14 9.50 0.24
C ALA A 159 -19.62 9.28 0.63
N LEU A 160 -20.08 8.02 0.66
CA LEU A 160 -21.44 7.64 1.08
C LEU A 160 -21.71 8.04 2.54
N LEU A 161 -20.77 7.78 3.44
CA LEU A 161 -20.91 8.04 4.87
C LEU A 161 -20.56 9.49 5.24
N GLN A 162 -19.85 10.21 4.36
CA GLN A 162 -19.22 11.50 4.64
C GLN A 162 -18.32 11.41 5.88
N ALA A 163 -17.52 10.38 5.93
CA ALA A 163 -16.67 10.05 7.07
C ALA A 163 -15.45 9.23 6.64
N PRO A 164 -14.29 9.43 7.27
CA PRO A 164 -13.10 8.63 7.02
C PRO A 164 -13.30 7.15 7.32
N VAL A 165 -12.83 6.27 6.44
CA VAL A 165 -13.08 4.82 6.48
C VAL A 165 -11.77 4.04 6.46
N THR A 166 -11.74 2.90 7.18
CA THR A 166 -10.78 1.81 6.99
C THR A 166 -11.52 0.50 6.72
N ILE A 167 -10.91 -0.37 5.93
CA ILE A 167 -11.29 -1.77 5.72
C ILE A 167 -10.20 -2.62 6.37
N GLU A 168 -10.59 -3.48 7.29
CA GLU A 168 -9.67 -4.26 8.13
C GLU A 168 -10.00 -5.76 8.05
N ASN A 169 -8.96 -6.60 8.14
CA ASN A 169 -9.17 -8.05 8.26
C ASN A 169 -9.45 -8.47 9.72
N LEU A 170 -9.64 -9.76 9.97
CA LEU A 170 -9.92 -10.31 11.31
C LEU A 170 -8.79 -10.11 12.32
N SER A 171 -7.56 -9.89 11.85
CA SER A 171 -6.41 -9.56 12.69
C SER A 171 -6.24 -8.06 12.90
N SER A 172 -7.26 -7.24 12.57
CA SER A 172 -7.23 -5.77 12.65
C SER A 172 -6.12 -5.13 11.83
N ARG A 173 -5.66 -5.82 10.77
CA ARG A 173 -4.74 -5.27 9.78
C ARG A 173 -5.53 -4.47 8.76
N VAL A 174 -5.09 -3.26 8.48
CA VAL A 174 -5.70 -2.39 7.47
C VAL A 174 -5.38 -2.92 6.08
N LEU A 175 -6.43 -3.21 5.31
CA LEU A 175 -6.33 -3.64 3.92
C LEU A 175 -6.47 -2.45 2.96
N ALA A 176 -7.32 -1.48 3.33
CA ALA A 176 -7.51 -0.24 2.60
C ALA A 176 -8.06 0.85 3.53
N PHE A 177 -7.91 2.09 3.13
CA PHE A 177 -8.47 3.25 3.81
C PHE A 177 -8.83 4.33 2.79
N SER A 178 -9.78 5.22 3.13
CA SER A 178 -10.14 6.36 2.28
C SER A 178 -9.03 7.42 2.26
N ALA A 179 -8.86 8.09 1.12
CA ALA A 179 -7.83 9.11 0.92
C ALA A 179 -7.99 10.28 1.89
N ASP A 180 -9.22 10.73 2.13
CA ASP A 180 -9.50 11.77 3.12
C ASP A 180 -9.61 11.18 4.53
N GLN A 181 -8.64 11.48 5.36
CA GLN A 181 -8.59 11.17 6.78
C GLN A 181 -8.56 12.43 7.65
N ALA A 182 -8.95 13.57 7.09
CA ALA A 182 -8.99 14.83 7.83
C ALA A 182 -9.97 14.76 9.02
N GLY A 183 -9.58 15.34 10.13
CA GLY A 183 -10.38 15.37 11.35
C GLY A 183 -10.52 14.03 12.08
N THR A 184 -9.68 13.05 11.78
CA THR A 184 -9.58 11.80 12.55
C THR A 184 -8.79 11.98 13.84
N ASP A 185 -8.90 10.99 14.72
CA ASP A 185 -8.18 10.95 16.00
C ASP A 185 -6.81 10.26 15.88
N GLU A 186 -6.02 10.38 16.94
CA GLU A 186 -4.69 9.78 17.03
C GLU A 186 -4.71 8.23 16.89
N PRO A 187 -5.64 7.49 17.50
CA PRO A 187 -5.78 6.06 17.25
C PRO A 187 -5.94 5.69 15.77
N ARG A 188 -6.72 6.46 15.01
CA ARG A 188 -6.89 6.25 13.56
C ARG A 188 -5.60 6.55 12.79
N ARG A 189 -4.94 7.66 13.11
CA ARG A 189 -3.66 8.00 12.49
C ARG A 189 -2.63 6.90 12.68
N GLN A 190 -2.46 6.42 13.91
CA GLN A 190 -1.54 5.32 14.22
C GLN A 190 -1.92 4.02 13.51
N THR A 191 -3.23 3.72 13.41
CA THR A 191 -3.74 2.56 12.67
C THR A 191 -3.34 2.61 11.20
N ILE A 192 -3.50 3.76 10.54
CA ILE A 192 -3.14 3.90 9.14
C ILE A 192 -1.62 3.91 8.95
N LEU A 193 -0.88 4.65 9.78
CA LEU A 193 0.57 4.69 9.71
C LEU A 193 1.23 3.32 9.94
N GLY A 194 0.63 2.48 10.78
CA GLY A 194 1.09 1.13 11.05
C GLY A 194 0.49 0.06 10.15
N LEU A 195 -0.52 0.39 9.34
CA LEU A 195 -1.43 -0.56 8.65
C LEU A 195 -1.96 -1.66 9.57
N GLN A 196 -2.07 -1.33 10.83
CA GLN A 196 -2.48 -2.24 11.91
C GLN A 196 -3.07 -1.43 13.05
N VAL A 197 -4.20 -1.87 13.59
CA VAL A 197 -4.70 -1.30 14.84
C VAL A 197 -3.68 -1.58 15.94
N PRO A 198 -3.13 -0.56 16.62
CA PRO A 198 -2.21 -0.79 17.74
C PRO A 198 -2.84 -1.66 18.83
N GLU A 199 -2.06 -2.57 19.40
CA GLU A 199 -2.55 -3.58 20.37
C GLU A 199 -3.32 -2.94 21.52
N ILE A 200 -2.85 -1.81 22.03
CA ILE A 200 -3.51 -1.09 23.12
C ILE A 200 -4.98 -0.76 22.82
N TYR A 201 -5.28 -0.33 21.60
CA TYR A 201 -6.65 -0.03 21.18
C TYR A 201 -7.44 -1.29 20.84
N GLY A 202 -6.80 -2.27 20.21
CA GLY A 202 -7.39 -3.56 19.91
C GLY A 202 -7.78 -4.33 21.16
N ASP A 203 -6.94 -4.32 22.20
CA ASP A 203 -7.21 -4.97 23.48
C ASP A 203 -8.36 -4.29 24.22
N ALA A 204 -8.38 -2.96 24.24
CA ALA A 204 -9.48 -2.21 24.85
C ALA A 204 -10.83 -2.51 24.16
N GLN A 205 -10.85 -2.64 22.84
CA GLN A 205 -12.05 -3.04 22.07
C GLN A 205 -12.45 -4.49 22.36
N ARG A 206 -11.49 -5.41 22.45
CA ARG A 206 -11.71 -6.82 22.80
C ARG A 206 -12.29 -6.95 24.20
N ALA A 207 -11.71 -6.25 25.17
CA ALA A 207 -12.16 -6.27 26.57
C ALA A 207 -13.60 -5.76 26.73
N LYS A 208 -14.01 -4.78 25.94
CA LYS A 208 -15.40 -4.26 25.90
C LYS A 208 -16.34 -5.09 25.01
N GLY A 209 -15.86 -6.17 24.39
CA GLY A 209 -16.66 -7.05 23.56
C GLY A 209 -17.11 -6.45 22.23
N VAL A 210 -16.48 -5.36 21.77
CA VAL A 210 -16.86 -4.62 20.55
C VAL A 210 -16.82 -5.52 19.32
N PHE A 211 -15.75 -6.28 19.13
CA PHE A 211 -15.65 -7.18 17.98
C PHE A 211 -16.74 -8.24 17.96
N ARG A 212 -17.13 -8.76 19.14
CA ARG A 212 -18.25 -9.73 19.26
C ARG A 212 -19.56 -9.09 18.82
N GLN A 213 -19.82 -7.85 19.21
CA GLN A 213 -21.02 -7.12 18.79
C GLN A 213 -21.02 -6.86 17.28
N VAL A 214 -19.90 -6.36 16.74
CA VAL A 214 -19.76 -6.05 15.30
C VAL A 214 -19.92 -7.30 14.46
N TYR A 215 -19.26 -8.40 14.81
CA TYR A 215 -19.29 -9.63 14.02
C TYR A 215 -20.59 -10.42 14.15
N ALA A 216 -21.40 -10.20 15.19
CA ALA A 216 -22.71 -10.78 15.33
C ALA A 216 -23.83 -9.98 14.64
N ALA A 217 -23.62 -8.67 14.41
CA ALA A 217 -24.67 -7.79 13.91
C ALA A 217 -24.79 -7.85 12.38
N ASP A 218 -26.04 -7.82 11.86
CA ASP A 218 -26.33 -7.67 10.42
C ASP A 218 -26.43 -6.21 9.97
N ARG A 219 -26.32 -5.29 10.91
CA ARG A 219 -26.37 -3.83 10.70
C ARG A 219 -25.14 -3.18 11.31
N PRO A 220 -24.77 -1.97 10.85
CA PRO A 220 -23.65 -1.25 11.43
C PRO A 220 -23.87 -0.98 12.92
N VAL A 221 -22.81 -1.21 13.71
CA VAL A 221 -22.79 -0.99 15.15
C VAL A 221 -22.15 0.36 15.42
N PHE A 222 -22.83 1.20 16.22
CA PHE A 222 -22.22 2.42 16.73
C PHE A 222 -21.38 2.09 17.96
N VAL A 223 -20.09 2.36 17.87
CA VAL A 223 -19.09 2.13 18.92
C VAL A 223 -18.71 3.47 19.52
N ASN A 224 -19.04 3.69 20.78
CA ASN A 224 -18.62 4.87 21.50
C ASN A 224 -17.10 4.95 21.62
N ALA A 225 -16.57 6.16 21.80
CA ALA A 225 -15.16 6.36 22.10
C ALA A 225 -14.74 5.53 23.32
N ILE A 226 -13.68 4.75 23.15
CA ILE A 226 -13.21 3.83 24.19
C ILE A 226 -12.13 4.46 25.04
N GLU A 227 -11.28 5.29 24.44
CA GLU A 227 -10.15 5.97 25.07
C GLU A 227 -10.34 7.49 25.05
N PRO A 228 -9.73 8.22 25.99
CA PRO A 228 -9.69 9.67 25.96
C PRO A 228 -9.08 10.18 24.63
N GLY A 229 -9.76 11.13 23.99
CA GLY A 229 -9.33 11.67 22.70
C GLY A 229 -9.66 10.83 21.48
N ALA A 230 -10.19 9.61 21.64
CA ALA A 230 -10.73 8.84 20.54
C ALA A 230 -12.12 9.38 20.11
N LEU A 231 -12.45 9.20 18.84
CA LEU A 231 -13.77 9.50 18.29
C LEU A 231 -14.63 8.23 18.21
N PRO A 232 -15.95 8.36 18.26
CA PRO A 232 -16.85 7.22 18.02
C PRO A 232 -16.69 6.67 16.59
N ARG A 233 -17.11 5.41 16.41
CA ARG A 233 -17.04 4.69 15.15
C ARG A 233 -18.39 4.09 14.78
N ALA A 234 -18.66 4.02 13.48
CA ALA A 234 -19.62 3.06 12.94
C ALA A 234 -18.82 1.88 12.37
N ALA A 235 -19.15 0.68 12.82
CA ALA A 235 -18.46 -0.53 12.39
C ALA A 235 -19.46 -1.49 11.73
N MET A 236 -19.09 -2.04 10.58
CA MET A 236 -19.86 -3.03 9.84
C MET A 236 -19.00 -4.25 9.53
N ARG A 237 -19.49 -5.44 9.86
CA ARG A 237 -18.82 -6.68 9.47
C ARG A 237 -18.82 -6.85 7.95
N VAL A 238 -17.77 -7.48 7.44
CA VAL A 238 -17.66 -7.93 6.06
C VAL A 238 -17.71 -9.45 6.04
N LYS A 239 -18.74 -10.03 5.42
CA LYS A 239 -18.91 -11.50 5.36
C LYS A 239 -19.24 -11.98 3.97
N ALA A 240 -18.80 -13.21 3.64
CA ALA A 240 -19.18 -13.95 2.45
C ALA A 240 -19.87 -15.26 2.86
N GLY A 241 -21.16 -15.37 2.61
CA GLY A 241 -21.96 -16.43 3.20
C GLY A 241 -21.92 -16.35 4.72
N GLU A 242 -21.47 -17.43 5.38
CA GLU A 242 -21.31 -17.47 6.84
C GLU A 242 -19.90 -17.08 7.31
N GLU A 243 -18.94 -16.96 6.40
CA GLU A 243 -17.55 -16.63 6.75
C GLU A 243 -17.39 -15.11 6.91
N VAL A 244 -16.96 -14.68 8.10
CA VAL A 244 -16.56 -13.29 8.36
C VAL A 244 -15.13 -13.10 7.86
N LEU A 245 -14.91 -12.12 6.99
CA LEU A 245 -13.62 -11.80 6.38
C LEU A 245 -12.92 -10.63 7.07
N GLY A 246 -13.70 -9.73 7.68
CA GLY A 246 -13.18 -8.52 8.28
C GLY A 246 -14.27 -7.54 8.65
N SER A 247 -13.94 -6.25 8.65
CA SER A 247 -14.85 -5.17 9.03
C SER A 247 -14.50 -3.84 8.35
N ILE A 248 -15.51 -3.00 8.19
CA ILE A 248 -15.40 -1.61 7.74
C ILE A 248 -15.60 -0.72 8.97
N TRP A 249 -14.73 0.25 9.18
CA TRP A 249 -14.77 1.19 10.30
C TRP A 249 -14.79 2.63 9.80
N ALA A 250 -15.86 3.35 10.11
CA ALA A 250 -15.99 4.78 9.79
C ALA A 250 -15.88 5.62 11.06
N VAL A 251 -15.18 6.75 11.00
CA VAL A 251 -15.12 7.74 12.08
C VAL A 251 -16.37 8.60 11.99
N VAL A 252 -17.27 8.48 12.95
CA VAL A 252 -18.54 9.21 12.96
C VAL A 252 -18.77 9.83 14.32
N ARG A 253 -19.47 10.95 14.38
CA ARG A 253 -19.81 11.61 15.65
C ARG A 253 -21.13 11.14 16.23
N GLU A 254 -22.01 10.63 15.38
CA GLU A 254 -23.37 10.19 15.67
C GLU A 254 -23.67 8.87 14.98
N PRO A 255 -24.66 8.11 15.45
CA PRO A 255 -25.12 6.92 14.74
C PRO A 255 -25.51 7.24 13.29
N LEU A 256 -25.26 6.30 12.39
CA LEU A 256 -25.61 6.46 10.97
C LEU A 256 -27.13 6.60 10.80
N THR A 257 -27.53 7.48 9.88
CA THR A 257 -28.92 7.50 9.44
C THR A 257 -29.31 6.18 8.76
N GLU A 258 -30.59 5.86 8.70
CA GLU A 258 -31.08 4.62 8.08
C GLU A 258 -30.56 4.43 6.65
N GLN A 259 -30.56 5.50 5.85
CA GLN A 259 -30.05 5.47 4.50
C GLN A 259 -28.56 5.14 4.43
N ARG A 260 -27.72 5.76 5.28
CA ARG A 260 -26.28 5.47 5.36
C ARG A 260 -26.01 4.07 5.92
N ALA A 261 -26.82 3.65 6.89
CA ALA A 261 -26.72 2.31 7.47
C ALA A 261 -27.03 1.22 6.41
N GLN A 262 -28.04 1.44 5.58
CA GLN A 262 -28.35 0.53 4.48
C GLN A 262 -27.22 0.55 3.43
N GLY A 263 -26.70 1.73 3.09
CA GLY A 263 -25.62 1.85 2.10
C GLY A 263 -24.33 1.13 2.50
N ILE A 264 -23.91 1.21 3.78
CA ILE A 264 -22.72 0.47 4.24
C ILE A 264 -22.94 -1.04 4.27
N VAL A 265 -24.19 -1.51 4.51
CA VAL A 265 -24.55 -2.93 4.40
C VAL A 265 -24.38 -3.41 2.96
N GLU A 266 -24.84 -2.64 1.98
CA GLU A 266 -24.69 -3.00 0.57
C GLU A 266 -23.21 -2.96 0.14
N ALA A 267 -22.49 -1.91 0.53
CA ALA A 267 -21.07 -1.78 0.27
C ALA A 267 -20.24 -2.94 0.88
N SER A 268 -20.62 -3.41 2.08
CA SER A 268 -19.92 -4.54 2.74
C SER A 268 -19.95 -5.83 1.93
N ARG A 269 -20.98 -6.04 1.10
CA ARG A 269 -21.08 -7.20 0.19
C ARG A 269 -20.09 -7.11 -0.96
N VAL A 270 -19.93 -5.90 -1.51
CA VAL A 270 -18.95 -5.66 -2.58
C VAL A 270 -17.53 -5.80 -2.03
N VAL A 271 -17.27 -5.21 -0.86
CA VAL A 271 -15.98 -5.37 -0.16
C VAL A 271 -15.68 -6.85 0.11
N ALA A 272 -16.68 -7.64 0.54
CA ALA A 272 -16.49 -9.07 0.76
C ALA A 272 -16.06 -9.81 -0.51
N LEU A 273 -16.68 -9.50 -1.64
CA LEU A 273 -16.31 -10.10 -2.93
C LEU A 273 -14.88 -9.76 -3.32
N THR A 274 -14.49 -8.50 -3.17
CA THR A 274 -13.12 -8.06 -3.49
C THR A 274 -12.09 -8.67 -2.54
N MET A 275 -12.40 -8.77 -1.23
CA MET A 275 -11.53 -9.47 -0.27
C MET A 275 -11.36 -10.96 -0.61
N LEU A 276 -12.41 -11.64 -1.07
CA LEU A 276 -12.29 -13.03 -1.53
C LEU A 276 -11.43 -13.15 -2.77
N ARG A 277 -11.60 -12.26 -3.76
CA ARG A 277 -10.73 -12.23 -4.95
C ARG A 277 -9.28 -12.01 -4.57
N ALA A 278 -9.00 -11.04 -3.69
CA ALA A 278 -7.65 -10.77 -3.21
C ALA A 278 -7.03 -12.00 -2.52
N ARG A 279 -7.79 -12.70 -1.68
CA ARG A 279 -7.35 -13.92 -1.00
C ARG A 279 -7.04 -15.05 -1.98
N LEU A 280 -7.94 -15.31 -2.94
CA LEU A 280 -7.74 -16.36 -3.95
C LEU A 280 -6.52 -16.06 -4.83
N ALA A 281 -6.32 -14.81 -5.21
CA ALA A 281 -5.17 -14.37 -5.96
C ALA A 281 -3.86 -14.57 -5.18
N ALA A 282 -3.83 -14.19 -3.90
CA ALA A 282 -2.70 -14.40 -3.02
C ALA A 282 -2.36 -15.89 -2.85
N ASP A 283 -3.37 -16.73 -2.60
CA ASP A 283 -3.20 -18.18 -2.47
C ASP A 283 -2.66 -18.82 -3.76
N SER A 284 -3.16 -18.40 -4.91
CA SER A 284 -2.69 -18.87 -6.23
C SER A 284 -1.24 -18.46 -6.49
N SER A 285 -0.88 -17.22 -6.17
CA SER A 285 0.48 -16.68 -6.28
C SER A 285 1.47 -17.45 -5.40
N VAL A 286 1.09 -17.74 -4.14
CA VAL A 286 1.93 -18.54 -3.23
C VAL A 286 2.16 -19.94 -3.77
N LYS A 287 1.11 -20.64 -4.23
CA LYS A 287 1.22 -21.99 -4.81
C LYS A 287 2.09 -22.01 -6.05
N LEU A 288 1.95 -21.02 -6.93
CA LEU A 288 2.76 -20.92 -8.14
C LEU A 288 4.23 -20.67 -7.80
N ARG A 289 4.51 -19.73 -6.88
CA ARG A 289 5.89 -19.48 -6.41
C ARG A 289 6.51 -20.73 -5.77
N GLN A 290 5.76 -21.47 -4.97
CA GLN A 290 6.21 -22.74 -4.39
C GLN A 290 6.56 -23.76 -5.50
N ALA A 291 5.72 -23.89 -6.52
CA ALA A 291 5.99 -24.78 -7.66
C ALA A 291 7.26 -24.35 -8.43
N LEU A 292 7.42 -23.04 -8.69
CA LEU A 292 8.61 -22.52 -9.38
C LEU A 292 9.89 -22.72 -8.55
N VAL A 293 9.84 -22.48 -7.23
CA VAL A 293 10.97 -22.76 -6.34
C VAL A 293 11.30 -24.25 -6.33
N SER A 294 10.30 -25.14 -6.28
CA SER A 294 10.52 -26.58 -6.39
C SER A 294 11.22 -26.96 -7.71
N MET A 295 10.77 -26.42 -8.84
CA MET A 295 11.40 -26.63 -10.14
C MET A 295 12.85 -26.13 -10.19
N LEU A 296 13.14 -24.99 -9.54
CA LEU A 296 14.51 -24.49 -9.41
C LEU A 296 15.42 -25.45 -8.61
N LEU A 297 14.91 -25.98 -7.50
CA LEU A 297 15.65 -26.91 -6.65
C LEU A 297 15.87 -28.27 -7.29
N GLU A 298 14.94 -28.75 -8.13
CA GLU A 298 15.06 -29.98 -8.91
C GLU A 298 16.10 -29.88 -10.03
N GLY A 299 16.36 -28.67 -10.53
CA GLY A 299 17.33 -28.42 -11.59
C GLY A 299 16.83 -28.80 -13.00
N GLY A 300 17.75 -28.83 -13.98
CA GLY A 300 17.46 -29.23 -15.35
C GLY A 300 16.85 -28.12 -16.22
N VAL A 301 16.22 -28.48 -17.32
CA VAL A 301 15.68 -27.53 -18.33
C VAL A 301 14.59 -26.64 -17.73
N ARG A 302 13.75 -27.20 -16.87
CA ARG A 302 12.65 -26.49 -16.21
C ARG A 302 13.12 -25.44 -15.20
N ALA A 303 14.31 -25.63 -14.61
CA ALA A 303 14.89 -24.65 -13.68
C ALA A 303 15.21 -23.32 -14.37
N LYS A 304 15.63 -23.32 -15.63
CA LYS A 304 15.89 -22.10 -16.40
C LYS A 304 14.61 -21.32 -16.66
N GLU A 305 13.53 -22.02 -16.99
CA GLU A 305 12.22 -21.41 -17.18
C GLU A 305 11.66 -20.83 -15.87
N ALA A 306 11.76 -21.60 -14.79
CA ALA A 306 11.36 -21.14 -13.47
C ALA A 306 12.19 -19.94 -12.98
N ALA A 307 13.50 -19.90 -13.23
CA ALA A 307 14.37 -18.77 -12.94
C ALA A 307 13.93 -17.50 -13.69
N SER A 308 13.63 -17.65 -14.98
CA SER A 308 13.14 -16.56 -15.82
C SER A 308 11.81 -16.00 -15.28
N GLN A 309 10.87 -16.87 -14.91
CA GLN A 309 9.57 -16.47 -14.35
C GLN A 309 9.69 -15.84 -12.96
N LEU A 310 10.69 -16.23 -12.17
CA LEU A 310 10.97 -15.59 -10.87
C LEU A 310 11.88 -14.36 -10.98
N ASN A 311 12.24 -13.97 -12.20
CA ASN A 311 13.17 -12.87 -12.49
C ASN A 311 14.52 -13.01 -11.79
N ILE A 312 15.01 -14.25 -11.66
CA ILE A 312 16.32 -14.56 -11.08
C ILE A 312 17.34 -14.67 -12.21
N SER A 313 18.34 -13.79 -12.23
CA SER A 313 19.43 -13.87 -13.21
C SER A 313 20.33 -15.08 -12.89
N ALA A 314 20.59 -15.92 -13.89
CA ALA A 314 21.13 -17.26 -13.72
C ALA A 314 22.65 -17.37 -13.52
N ALA A 315 23.38 -16.32 -13.14
CA ALA A 315 24.84 -16.41 -13.04
C ALA A 315 25.34 -17.12 -11.76
N ALA A 316 24.68 -16.92 -10.62
CA ALA A 316 24.88 -17.68 -9.40
C ALA A 316 23.67 -17.46 -8.47
N ALA A 317 23.07 -18.54 -7.97
CA ALA A 317 21.98 -18.45 -7.01
C ALA A 317 22.32 -19.22 -5.74
N CYS A 318 22.10 -18.61 -4.58
CA CYS A 318 22.20 -19.24 -3.27
C CYS A 318 20.80 -19.44 -2.70
N VAL A 319 20.50 -20.61 -2.15
CA VAL A 319 19.25 -20.89 -1.47
C VAL A 319 19.43 -20.75 0.01
N ILE A 320 18.71 -19.83 0.64
CA ILE A 320 18.69 -19.66 2.10
C ILE A 320 17.34 -20.17 2.60
N ALA A 321 17.35 -21.21 3.41
CA ALA A 321 16.16 -21.69 4.09
C ALA A 321 16.07 -21.07 5.49
N VAL A 322 14.96 -20.37 5.76
CA VAL A 322 14.66 -19.78 7.08
C VAL A 322 13.45 -20.49 7.65
N GLY A 323 13.57 -21.06 8.83
CA GLY A 323 12.48 -21.73 9.51
C GLY A 323 12.28 -21.19 10.94
N PRO A 324 11.12 -21.42 11.58
CA PRO A 324 10.93 -21.07 12.98
C PRO A 324 11.90 -21.85 13.84
N HIS A 325 12.61 -21.16 14.73
CA HIS A 325 13.51 -21.77 15.68
C HIS A 325 12.68 -22.39 16.82
N SER A 326 12.63 -23.71 16.88
CA SER A 326 12.19 -24.39 18.11
C SER A 326 13.30 -24.27 19.15
N SER A 327 13.01 -23.61 20.27
CA SER A 327 13.94 -23.44 21.39
C SER A 327 14.46 -24.81 21.86
N GLY A 328 15.67 -25.17 21.44
CA GLY A 328 16.31 -26.43 21.91
C GLY A 328 17.38 -27.04 21.01
N GLY A 329 17.80 -26.42 19.93
CA GLY A 329 18.84 -26.98 19.06
C GLY A 329 19.82 -25.94 18.51
N ALA A 330 21.10 -26.31 18.48
CA ALA A 330 22.19 -25.48 17.98
C ALA A 330 21.93 -25.01 16.52
N ILE A 331 22.36 -23.80 16.23
CA ILE A 331 22.30 -23.18 14.89
C ILE A 331 23.03 -24.11 13.90
N GLY A 332 22.25 -24.70 12.98
CA GLY A 332 22.80 -25.51 11.91
C GLY A 332 23.49 -24.60 10.87
N ARG A 333 24.74 -24.97 10.52
CA ARG A 333 25.49 -24.32 9.45
C ARG A 333 24.78 -24.45 8.14
N ALA A 334 24.50 -23.34 7.48
CA ALA A 334 24.10 -23.34 6.08
C ALA A 334 25.25 -23.89 5.23
N SER A 335 25.04 -24.99 4.51
CA SER A 335 25.99 -25.47 3.52
C SER A 335 25.59 -24.94 2.14
N CYS A 336 26.43 -24.08 1.56
CA CYS A 336 26.41 -23.80 0.14
C CYS A 336 26.87 -25.07 -0.61
N ARG A 337 26.00 -25.66 -1.40
CA ARG A 337 26.43 -26.59 -2.46
C ARG A 337 26.48 -25.81 -3.78
N GLU A 338 27.69 -25.48 -4.19
CA GLU A 338 27.96 -25.14 -5.59
C GLU A 338 27.62 -26.35 -6.45
N ARG A 339 26.74 -26.17 -7.41
CA ARG A 339 26.66 -27.08 -8.57
C ARG A 339 26.93 -26.24 -9.80
N VAL A 340 28.00 -26.59 -10.45
CA VAL A 340 28.43 -26.20 -11.80
C VAL A 340 27.36 -26.57 -12.83
#